data_223ac7a2dee38aee7cf72cf058173903
#
_entry.id   223ac7a2dee38aee7cf72cf058173903
#
_cell.length_a   1.000
_cell.length_b   1.000
_cell.length_c   1.000
_cell.angle_alpha   90.00
_cell.angle_beta   90.00
_cell.angle_gamma   90.00
#
_symmetry.space_group_name_H-M   'P 1'
#
loop_
_entity.id
_entity.type
_entity.pdbx_description
1 polymer ?
#
loop_
_entity_poly.entity_id
_entity_poly.type
_entity_poly.pdbx_seq_one_letter_code
_entity_poly.pdbx_strand_id
1 'polypeptide(L)'
;MGKGKNIIIGIAILIVIVLIGVVGVGIFKNATMEVKNPIATMEIEGYGTVKIELYPDKAPNTVANFIKLAERGFYNDLTFHRTIQDFMIQGGDKNGDGTGTPTLKDLKGEGAEEKEYGIKGEFLANNYENTLKHTKGVISMARSDYSSMGLTEQGYNSAGSQFFIMTSDNSSLDGLYSAFGKVIEGYDIIEKISNVEVTYRSSELAEGEEAPKDEQGNQLSSDMPKNKPVIKSLTVETFGVDYGEPETVDAFDYQSYLSQMYGLSGNNASSEVTPEGDIDGTNNGENE
;
A
#
# COMPACT_ATOMS: atom_id res chain seq x y z
N MET A 1 -32.92 18.32 -62.85
CA MET A 1 -32.64 17.45 -61.67
C MET A 1 -31.19 17.45 -61.22
N GLY A 2 -30.32 18.41 -61.59
CA GLY A 2 -28.88 18.40 -61.25
C GLY A 2 -28.42 19.28 -60.08
N LYS A 3 -29.08 20.44 -59.82
CA LYS A 3 -28.59 21.42 -58.84
C LYS A 3 -28.73 20.98 -57.37
N GLY A 4 -29.81 20.28 -57.02
CA GLY A 4 -30.03 19.81 -55.66
C GLY A 4 -29.05 18.71 -55.22
N LYS A 5 -28.65 17.79 -56.13
CA LYS A 5 -27.67 16.73 -55.82
C LYS A 5 -26.28 17.30 -55.49
N ASN A 6 -25.87 18.34 -56.23
CA ASN A 6 -24.56 18.94 -56.03
C ASN A 6 -24.46 19.74 -54.69
N ILE A 7 -25.59 20.32 -54.24
CA ILE A 7 -25.68 20.99 -52.93
C ILE A 7 -25.60 19.96 -51.81
N ILE A 8 -26.27 18.82 -51.90
CA ILE A 8 -26.21 17.75 -50.89
C ILE A 8 -24.81 17.16 -50.78
N ILE A 9 -24.14 16.93 -51.93
CA ILE A 9 -22.76 16.45 -51.98
C ILE A 9 -21.82 17.48 -51.33
N GLY A 10 -21.98 18.77 -51.65
CA GLY A 10 -21.17 19.84 -51.04
C GLY A 10 -21.31 19.93 -49.50
N ILE A 11 -22.54 19.77 -48.98
CA ILE A 11 -22.82 19.74 -47.55
C ILE A 11 -22.18 18.50 -46.89
N ALA A 12 -22.26 17.32 -47.51
CA ALA A 12 -21.68 16.09 -47.02
C ALA A 12 -20.12 16.20 -46.93
N ILE A 13 -19.50 16.76 -47.96
CA ILE A 13 -18.05 16.99 -47.97
C ILE A 13 -17.65 17.97 -46.85
N LEU A 14 -18.41 19.04 -46.65
CA LEU A 14 -18.13 20.01 -45.58
C LEU A 14 -18.21 19.37 -44.18
N ILE A 15 -19.24 18.51 -43.95
CA ILE A 15 -19.38 17.76 -42.68
C ILE A 15 -18.17 16.84 -42.46
N VAL A 16 -17.73 16.13 -43.49
CA VAL A 16 -16.56 15.24 -43.40
C VAL A 16 -15.28 16.02 -43.07
N ILE A 17 -15.09 17.20 -43.69
CA ILE A 17 -13.93 18.06 -43.41
C ILE A 17 -13.95 18.56 -41.97
N VAL A 18 -15.14 18.97 -41.46
CA VAL A 18 -15.30 19.41 -40.05
C VAL A 18 -15.03 18.26 -39.10
N LEU A 19 -15.51 17.06 -39.38
CA LEU A 19 -15.23 15.86 -38.56
C LEU A 19 -13.74 15.51 -38.54
N ILE A 20 -13.08 15.54 -39.69
CA ILE A 20 -11.63 15.33 -39.77
C ILE A 20 -10.88 16.41 -38.98
N GLY A 21 -11.31 17.66 -39.07
CA GLY A 21 -10.74 18.78 -38.30
C GLY A 21 -10.88 18.56 -36.78
N VAL A 22 -12.08 18.17 -36.32
CA VAL A 22 -12.34 17.91 -34.89
C VAL A 22 -11.51 16.72 -34.39
N VAL A 23 -11.47 15.63 -35.14
CA VAL A 23 -10.64 14.45 -34.83
C VAL A 23 -9.14 14.82 -34.86
N GLY A 24 -8.70 15.57 -35.88
CA GLY A 24 -7.32 16.02 -35.99
C GLY A 24 -6.88 16.91 -34.81
N VAL A 25 -7.74 17.86 -34.37
CA VAL A 25 -7.47 18.68 -33.18
C VAL A 25 -7.46 17.84 -31.90
N GLY A 26 -8.36 16.85 -31.79
CA GLY A 26 -8.40 15.90 -30.66
C GLY A 26 -7.09 15.10 -30.56
N ILE A 27 -6.66 14.51 -31.69
CA ILE A 27 -5.40 13.74 -31.76
C ILE A 27 -4.19 14.66 -31.49
N PHE A 28 -4.15 15.87 -32.05
CA PHE A 28 -3.07 16.81 -31.84
C PHE A 28 -2.98 17.27 -30.36
N LYS A 29 -4.13 17.58 -29.72
CA LYS A 29 -4.15 17.89 -28.28
C LYS A 29 -3.66 16.74 -27.44
N ASN A 30 -4.09 15.51 -27.73
CA ASN A 30 -3.63 14.32 -27.01
C ASN A 30 -2.13 14.04 -27.21
N ALA A 31 -1.61 14.27 -28.41
CA ALA A 31 -0.19 14.08 -28.74
C ALA A 31 0.74 15.18 -28.17
N THR A 32 0.19 16.34 -27.78
CA THR A 32 0.96 17.47 -27.23
C THR A 32 0.72 17.71 -25.75
N MET A 33 -0.19 16.96 -25.10
CA MET A 33 -0.31 17.02 -23.64
C MET A 33 0.88 16.29 -23.04
N GLU A 34 1.77 17.03 -22.43
CA GLU A 34 2.79 16.49 -21.52
C GLU A 34 2.03 15.85 -20.35
N VAL A 35 2.08 14.52 -20.26
CA VAL A 35 1.45 13.81 -19.15
C VAL A 35 2.29 14.08 -17.91
N LYS A 36 1.77 14.93 -17.03
CA LYS A 36 2.41 15.22 -15.75
C LYS A 36 2.27 14.00 -14.84
N ASN A 37 3.33 13.70 -14.13
CA ASN A 37 3.30 12.71 -13.07
C ASN A 37 2.33 13.12 -11.96
N PRO A 38 1.61 12.17 -11.31
CA PRO A 38 0.73 12.49 -10.21
C PRO A 38 1.51 13.05 -9.01
N ILE A 39 0.90 13.99 -8.30
CA ILE A 39 1.48 14.63 -7.11
C ILE A 39 0.66 14.25 -5.89
N ALA A 40 1.25 13.49 -4.99
CA ALA A 40 0.68 13.24 -3.67
C ALA A 40 1.01 14.41 -2.73
N THR A 41 -0.02 14.92 -2.04
CA THR A 41 0.10 15.96 -1.01
C THR A 41 -0.28 15.34 0.33
N MET A 42 0.68 15.27 1.25
CA MET A 42 0.54 14.70 2.58
C MET A 42 0.63 15.82 3.63
N GLU A 43 -0.44 16.06 4.39
CA GLU A 43 -0.44 16.96 5.53
C GLU A 43 -0.12 16.17 6.80
N ILE A 44 0.93 16.54 7.52
CA ILE A 44 1.37 15.88 8.74
C ILE A 44 1.12 16.78 9.93
N GLU A 45 0.35 16.30 10.91
CA GLU A 45 -0.10 17.09 12.06
C GLU A 45 1.09 17.67 12.85
N GLY A 46 1.07 19.00 13.01
CA GLY A 46 2.12 19.72 13.74
C GLY A 46 3.46 19.86 13.00
N TYR A 47 3.62 19.26 11.81
CA TYR A 47 4.85 19.33 11.02
C TYR A 47 4.71 20.13 9.74
N GLY A 48 3.56 20.01 9.03
CA GLY A 48 3.29 20.73 7.77
C GLY A 48 3.01 19.79 6.60
N THR A 49 3.25 20.28 5.38
CA THR A 49 2.88 19.60 4.14
C THR A 49 4.11 19.08 3.39
N VAL A 50 4.04 17.84 2.94
CA VAL A 50 5.02 17.18 2.07
C VAL A 50 4.38 16.90 0.73
N LYS A 51 5.07 17.21 -0.39
CA LYS A 51 4.63 16.81 -1.73
C LYS A 51 5.58 15.78 -2.32
N ILE A 52 4.99 14.77 -2.96
CA ILE A 52 5.68 13.62 -3.53
C ILE A 52 5.24 13.48 -4.97
N GLU A 53 6.17 13.53 -5.90
CA GLU A 53 5.94 13.15 -7.29
C GLU A 53 5.98 11.62 -7.42
N LEU A 54 4.92 11.03 -7.99
CA LEU A 54 4.83 9.60 -8.20
C LEU A 54 5.25 9.24 -9.62
N TYR A 55 5.88 8.08 -9.81
CA TYR A 55 6.45 7.67 -11.09
C TYR A 55 5.76 6.41 -11.63
N PRO A 56 4.59 6.53 -12.31
CA PRO A 56 3.87 5.40 -12.87
C PRO A 56 4.62 4.68 -13.99
N ASP A 57 5.62 5.32 -14.61
CA ASP A 57 6.53 4.69 -15.57
C ASP A 57 7.54 3.73 -14.91
N LYS A 58 7.77 3.85 -13.60
CA LYS A 58 8.69 3.01 -12.81
C LYS A 58 7.99 1.87 -12.10
N ALA A 59 6.79 2.12 -11.57
CA ALA A 59 6.02 1.16 -10.80
C ALA A 59 4.52 1.41 -10.97
N PRO A 60 3.93 1.10 -12.14
CA PRO A 60 2.55 1.43 -12.48
C PRO A 60 1.52 0.82 -11.52
N ASN A 61 1.68 -0.45 -11.16
CA ASN A 61 0.74 -1.12 -10.25
C ASN A 61 0.83 -0.58 -8.82
N THR A 62 2.04 -0.30 -8.36
CA THR A 62 2.30 0.32 -7.05
C THR A 62 1.69 1.72 -6.97
N VAL A 63 1.88 2.54 -8.01
CA VAL A 63 1.30 3.89 -8.09
C VAL A 63 -0.22 3.83 -8.13
N ALA A 64 -0.82 2.94 -8.95
CA ALA A 64 -2.27 2.75 -9.00
C ALA A 64 -2.83 2.36 -7.62
N ASN A 65 -2.21 1.41 -6.92
CA ASN A 65 -2.59 0.99 -5.58
C ASN A 65 -2.52 2.15 -4.57
N PHE A 66 -1.42 2.89 -4.57
CA PHE A 66 -1.23 4.03 -3.67
C PHE A 66 -2.27 5.13 -3.92
N ILE A 67 -2.55 5.47 -5.18
CA ILE A 67 -3.57 6.45 -5.58
C ILE A 67 -4.96 6.00 -5.10
N LYS A 68 -5.35 4.75 -5.36
CA LYS A 68 -6.68 4.24 -4.98
C LYS A 68 -6.89 4.26 -3.47
N LEU A 69 -5.92 3.83 -2.69
CA LEU A 69 -5.98 3.92 -1.23
C LEU A 69 -6.07 5.38 -0.75
N ALA A 70 -5.30 6.30 -1.37
CA ALA A 70 -5.36 7.72 -1.06
C ALA A 70 -6.74 8.34 -1.38
N GLU A 71 -7.31 8.02 -2.56
CA GLU A 71 -8.66 8.47 -2.97
C GLU A 71 -9.75 7.98 -2.02
N ARG A 72 -9.56 6.82 -1.36
CA ARG A 72 -10.46 6.30 -0.33
C ARG A 72 -10.23 6.92 1.05
N GLY A 73 -9.23 7.79 1.20
CA GLY A 73 -8.86 8.36 2.48
C GLY A 73 -8.21 7.35 3.43
N PHE A 74 -7.75 6.19 2.93
CA PHE A 74 -7.15 5.13 3.74
C PHE A 74 -5.99 5.63 4.58
N TYR A 75 -5.16 6.53 4.06
CA TYR A 75 -3.98 7.04 4.75
C TYR A 75 -4.27 8.12 5.79
N ASN A 76 -5.51 8.66 5.83
CA ASN A 76 -5.88 9.68 6.81
C ASN A 76 -5.86 9.08 8.22
N ASP A 77 -5.33 9.85 9.17
CA ASP A 77 -5.14 9.50 10.57
C ASP A 77 -4.16 8.33 10.83
N LEU A 78 -3.51 7.79 9.79
CA LEU A 78 -2.43 6.83 9.95
C LEU A 78 -1.15 7.52 10.44
N THR A 79 -0.24 6.72 11.01
CA THR A 79 0.97 7.24 11.63
C THR A 79 2.25 6.79 10.94
N PHE A 80 3.31 7.53 11.15
CA PHE A 80 4.66 7.00 10.99
C PHE A 80 5.00 6.20 12.24
N HIS A 81 4.98 4.88 12.08
CA HIS A 81 5.12 3.93 13.20
C HIS A 81 6.56 3.46 13.41
N ARG A 82 7.47 3.73 12.45
CA ARG A 82 8.88 3.38 12.54
C ARG A 82 9.75 4.46 11.92
N THR A 83 10.78 4.89 12.63
CA THR A 83 11.73 5.92 12.15
C THR A 83 13.15 5.53 12.52
N ILE A 84 14.01 5.43 11.50
CA ILE A 84 15.43 5.17 11.69
C ILE A 84 16.20 6.36 11.15
N GLN A 85 16.92 7.04 12.03
CA GLN A 85 17.76 8.18 11.67
C GLN A 85 18.79 7.77 10.61
N ASP A 86 19.05 8.66 9.64
CA ASP A 86 19.96 8.43 8.52
C ASP A 86 19.65 7.19 7.68
N PHE A 87 18.37 6.73 7.69
CA PHE A 87 17.92 5.65 6.85
C PHE A 87 16.54 5.94 6.24
N MET A 88 15.44 5.86 7.04
CA MET A 88 14.08 6.03 6.51
C MET A 88 13.06 6.34 7.60
N ILE A 89 11.90 6.83 7.19
CA ILE A 89 10.66 6.84 7.99
C ILE A 89 9.63 5.95 7.31
N GLN A 90 8.88 5.15 8.07
CA GLN A 90 7.88 4.19 7.57
C GLN A 90 6.51 4.50 8.16
N GLY A 91 5.49 4.50 7.27
CA GLY A 91 4.09 4.74 7.61
C GLY A 91 3.15 3.94 6.72
N GLY A 92 1.86 4.30 6.72
CA GLY A 92 0.84 3.65 5.88
C GLY A 92 0.33 2.32 6.41
N ASP A 93 0.57 2.05 7.69
CA ASP A 93 0.07 0.88 8.41
C ASP A 93 -1.22 1.20 9.15
N LYS A 94 -2.32 0.49 8.85
CA LYS A 94 -3.62 0.72 9.50
C LYS A 94 -3.65 0.38 11.00
N ASN A 95 -2.77 -0.52 11.45
CA ASN A 95 -2.65 -0.88 12.87
C ASN A 95 -1.66 0.04 13.61
N GLY A 96 -0.77 0.71 12.88
CA GLY A 96 0.23 1.61 13.44
C GLY A 96 1.32 0.92 14.26
N ASP A 97 1.58 -0.35 14.04
CA ASP A 97 2.58 -1.18 14.74
C ASP A 97 3.45 -2.02 13.78
N GLY A 98 3.25 -1.89 12.48
CA GLY A 98 3.97 -2.60 11.42
C GLY A 98 3.27 -3.86 10.93
N THR A 99 2.14 -4.26 11.53
CA THR A 99 1.45 -5.53 11.24
C THR A 99 0.27 -5.40 10.29
N GLY A 100 -0.24 -4.19 10.08
CA GLY A 100 -1.46 -3.95 9.31
C GLY A 100 -1.29 -4.18 7.82
N THR A 101 -2.24 -4.92 7.24
CA THR A 101 -2.36 -5.17 5.80
C THR A 101 -3.69 -4.58 5.31
N PRO A 102 -3.75 -3.90 4.16
CA PRO A 102 -5.00 -3.37 3.64
C PRO A 102 -5.91 -4.51 3.15
N THR A 103 -7.22 -4.26 3.17
CA THR A 103 -8.22 -5.20 2.65
C THR A 103 -8.76 -4.75 1.28
N LEU A 104 -9.41 -5.66 0.55
CA LEU A 104 -10.11 -5.30 -0.68
C LEU A 104 -11.20 -4.25 -0.44
N LYS A 105 -11.79 -4.19 0.77
CA LYS A 105 -12.73 -3.14 1.14
C LYS A 105 -12.03 -1.78 1.30
N ASP A 106 -10.85 -1.74 1.88
CA ASP A 106 -10.05 -0.52 1.96
C ASP A 106 -9.75 0.03 0.56
N LEU A 107 -9.47 -0.84 -0.40
CA LEU A 107 -9.14 -0.49 -1.78
C LEU A 107 -10.37 -0.11 -2.62
N LYS A 108 -11.44 -0.91 -2.58
CA LYS A 108 -12.58 -0.82 -3.49
C LYS A 108 -13.81 -0.15 -2.87
N GLY A 109 -13.87 -0.02 -1.55
CA GLY A 109 -14.97 0.58 -0.80
C GLY A 109 -16.06 -0.40 -0.39
N GLU A 110 -17.22 0.15 0.02
CA GLU A 110 -18.35 -0.62 0.53
C GLU A 110 -18.84 -1.67 -0.50
N GLY A 111 -19.11 -2.87 0.01
CA GLY A 111 -19.54 -4.02 -0.81
C GLY A 111 -18.39 -4.93 -1.27
N ALA A 112 -17.15 -4.53 -1.11
CA ALA A 112 -16.00 -5.42 -1.30
C ALA A 112 -15.71 -6.22 -0.02
N GLU A 113 -14.97 -7.33 -0.19
CA GLU A 113 -14.64 -8.25 0.91
C GLU A 113 -13.62 -7.64 1.88
N GLU A 114 -13.76 -7.96 3.16
CA GLU A 114 -12.74 -7.72 4.21
C GLU A 114 -11.60 -8.75 4.10
N LYS A 115 -11.09 -8.95 2.89
CA LYS A 115 -9.99 -9.87 2.61
C LYS A 115 -8.71 -9.08 2.41
N GLU A 116 -7.68 -9.41 3.16
CA GLU A 116 -6.35 -8.84 2.99
C GLU A 116 -5.78 -9.17 1.62
N TYR A 117 -5.02 -8.23 1.06
CA TYR A 117 -4.36 -8.39 -0.22
C TYR A 117 -2.94 -7.83 -0.21
N GLY A 118 -2.13 -8.31 -1.13
CA GLY A 118 -0.87 -7.72 -1.51
C GLY A 118 -0.87 -7.28 -2.96
N ILE A 119 0.22 -6.67 -3.40
CA ILE A 119 0.50 -6.37 -4.79
C ILE A 119 1.84 -7.01 -5.20
N LYS A 120 1.95 -7.35 -6.48
CA LYS A 120 3.19 -7.86 -7.03
C LYS A 120 4.28 -6.79 -6.94
N GLY A 121 5.43 -7.17 -6.39
CA GLY A 121 6.57 -6.27 -6.27
C GLY A 121 7.16 -5.89 -7.62
N GLU A 122 7.30 -4.60 -7.88
CA GLU A 122 7.83 -4.03 -9.12
C GLU A 122 9.29 -3.63 -8.95
N PHE A 123 10.19 -4.63 -8.89
CA PHE A 123 11.64 -4.47 -8.73
C PHE A 123 12.42 -5.64 -9.35
N LEU A 124 13.72 -5.45 -9.58
CA LEU A 124 14.57 -6.34 -10.37
C LEU A 124 14.59 -7.78 -9.84
N ALA A 125 14.72 -7.99 -8.52
CA ALA A 125 14.75 -9.33 -7.93
C ALA A 125 13.42 -10.09 -8.11
N ASN A 126 12.33 -9.40 -8.41
CA ASN A 126 11.02 -9.96 -8.77
C ASN A 126 10.75 -9.91 -10.29
N ASN A 127 11.81 -9.90 -11.10
CA ASN A 127 11.75 -9.86 -12.56
C ASN A 127 11.01 -8.64 -13.16
N TYR A 128 11.09 -7.49 -12.51
CA TYR A 128 10.53 -6.24 -13.00
C TYR A 128 11.62 -5.16 -13.09
N GLU A 129 11.74 -4.50 -14.25
CA GLU A 129 12.74 -3.45 -14.47
C GLU A 129 12.28 -2.13 -13.86
N ASN A 130 12.64 -1.90 -12.60
CA ASN A 130 12.51 -0.61 -11.92
C ASN A 130 13.91 -0.02 -11.71
N THR A 131 14.18 1.08 -12.40
CA THR A 131 15.50 1.74 -12.38
C THR A 131 15.63 2.84 -11.33
N LEU A 132 14.57 3.13 -10.57
CA LEU A 132 14.60 4.16 -9.53
C LEU A 132 15.49 3.71 -8.36
N LYS A 133 16.45 4.57 -8.01
CA LYS A 133 17.42 4.30 -6.95
C LYS A 133 16.93 4.82 -5.62
N HIS A 134 17.19 4.10 -4.53
CA HIS A 134 16.84 4.49 -3.16
C HIS A 134 17.77 5.60 -2.66
N THR A 135 17.62 6.78 -3.26
CA THR A 135 18.30 8.00 -2.81
C THR A 135 17.40 8.79 -1.87
N LYS A 136 18.00 9.72 -1.15
CA LYS A 136 17.32 10.67 -0.25
C LYS A 136 16.04 11.24 -0.87
N GLY A 137 14.92 11.12 -0.14
CA GLY A 137 13.59 11.57 -0.54
C GLY A 137 12.80 10.58 -1.41
N VAL A 138 13.36 9.46 -1.84
CA VAL A 138 12.60 8.43 -2.58
C VAL A 138 11.61 7.74 -1.66
N ILE A 139 10.38 7.56 -2.15
CA ILE A 139 9.34 6.74 -1.51
C ILE A 139 9.31 5.35 -2.16
N SER A 140 9.19 4.32 -1.34
CA SER A 140 9.15 2.92 -1.76
C SER A 140 8.17 2.12 -0.91
N MET A 141 7.60 1.04 -1.46
CA MET A 141 6.70 0.17 -0.70
C MET A 141 7.48 -0.73 0.26
N ALA A 142 7.00 -0.80 1.50
CA ALA A 142 7.45 -1.81 2.44
C ALA A 142 6.86 -3.18 2.08
N ARG A 143 7.56 -4.24 2.42
CA ARG A 143 7.17 -5.63 2.22
C ARG A 143 7.73 -6.50 3.33
N SER A 144 7.17 -7.69 3.51
CA SER A 144 7.72 -8.71 4.39
C SER A 144 8.98 -9.36 3.79
N ASP A 145 9.87 -9.82 4.66
CA ASP A 145 11.01 -10.63 4.24
C ASP A 145 10.88 -12.04 4.83
N TYR A 146 10.52 -12.98 3.98
CA TYR A 146 10.40 -14.41 4.31
C TYR A 146 11.52 -15.25 3.70
N SER A 147 12.63 -14.62 3.25
CA SER A 147 13.72 -15.29 2.54
C SER A 147 14.42 -16.37 3.40
N SER A 148 14.56 -16.12 4.70
CA SER A 148 15.14 -17.08 5.66
C SER A 148 14.34 -18.39 5.78
N MET A 149 13.06 -18.37 5.38
CA MET A 149 12.16 -19.53 5.35
C MET A 149 12.00 -20.15 3.95
N GLY A 150 12.74 -19.63 2.96
CA GLY A 150 12.60 -20.05 1.55
C GLY A 150 11.34 -19.55 0.86
N LEU A 151 10.61 -18.60 1.46
CA LEU A 151 9.36 -18.02 0.96
C LEU A 151 9.60 -16.65 0.30
N THR A 152 10.63 -16.59 -0.55
CA THR A 152 11.09 -15.33 -1.16
C THR A 152 10.01 -14.69 -2.03
N GLU A 153 9.30 -15.48 -2.84
CA GLU A 153 8.25 -14.98 -3.73
C GLU A 153 7.07 -14.40 -2.94
N GLN A 154 6.67 -15.05 -1.85
CA GLN A 154 5.62 -14.57 -0.95
C GLN A 154 6.02 -13.22 -0.34
N GLY A 155 7.28 -13.09 0.10
CA GLY A 155 7.81 -11.81 0.60
C GLY A 155 7.87 -10.73 -0.48
N TYR A 156 8.25 -11.07 -1.71
CA TYR A 156 8.32 -10.11 -2.81
C TYR A 156 6.95 -9.55 -3.22
N ASN A 157 5.88 -10.30 -3.02
CA ASN A 157 4.51 -9.95 -3.39
C ASN A 157 3.63 -9.60 -2.17
N SER A 158 4.24 -9.23 -1.03
CA SER A 158 3.54 -8.92 0.22
C SER A 158 3.32 -7.42 0.46
N ALA A 159 3.74 -6.54 -0.45
CA ALA A 159 3.48 -5.11 -0.31
C ALA A 159 1.96 -4.84 -0.36
N GLY A 160 1.48 -3.94 0.50
CA GLY A 160 0.06 -3.56 0.57
C GLY A 160 -0.11 -2.05 0.59
N SER A 161 -0.13 -1.47 1.80
CA SER A 161 -0.27 -0.02 1.99
C SER A 161 0.94 0.65 2.63
N GLN A 162 1.77 -0.12 3.35
CA GLN A 162 2.92 0.44 4.06
C GLN A 162 3.99 0.93 3.08
N PHE A 163 4.50 2.13 3.32
CA PHE A 163 5.55 2.76 2.55
C PHE A 163 6.66 3.30 3.46
N PHE A 164 7.84 3.51 2.89
CA PHE A 164 8.91 4.23 3.57
C PHE A 164 9.48 5.35 2.69
N ILE A 165 9.97 6.41 3.32
CA ILE A 165 10.62 7.54 2.66
C ILE A 165 12.07 7.59 3.12
N MET A 166 13.00 7.58 2.16
CA MET A 166 14.42 7.58 2.43
C MET A 166 14.90 8.91 3.02
N THR A 167 15.69 8.85 4.11
CA THR A 167 16.36 10.02 4.69
C THR A 167 17.84 10.10 4.36
N SER A 168 18.40 9.01 3.80
CA SER A 168 19.72 8.95 3.21
C SER A 168 19.74 8.05 1.97
N ASP A 169 20.81 8.06 1.20
CA ASP A 169 21.01 7.14 0.09
C ASP A 169 21.36 5.75 0.61
N ASN A 170 20.69 4.73 0.07
CA ASN A 170 20.99 3.33 0.38
C ASN A 170 20.83 2.41 -0.83
N SER A 171 21.92 2.16 -1.53
CA SER A 171 21.94 1.30 -2.73
C SER A 171 21.68 -0.18 -2.44
N SER A 172 21.73 -0.64 -1.20
CA SER A 172 21.43 -2.04 -0.87
C SER A 172 19.95 -2.39 -1.05
N LEU A 173 19.08 -1.39 -1.12
CA LEU A 173 17.64 -1.58 -1.39
C LEU A 173 17.31 -1.60 -2.89
N ASP A 174 18.25 -1.18 -3.74
CA ASP A 174 18.04 -1.10 -5.18
C ASP A 174 17.74 -2.46 -5.78
N GLY A 175 16.64 -2.54 -6.53
CA GLY A 175 16.18 -3.77 -7.13
C GLY A 175 15.57 -4.80 -6.16
N LEU A 176 15.34 -4.44 -4.88
CA LEU A 176 14.73 -5.29 -3.86
C LEU A 176 13.39 -4.75 -3.35
N TYR A 177 13.06 -3.49 -3.64
CA TYR A 177 11.83 -2.81 -3.23
C TYR A 177 11.25 -1.99 -4.38
N SER A 178 9.92 -1.83 -4.40
CA SER A 178 9.19 -1.03 -5.40
C SER A 178 9.29 0.45 -5.07
N ALA A 179 10.35 1.11 -5.50
CA ALA A 179 10.46 2.56 -5.45
C ALA A 179 9.52 3.17 -6.50
N PHE A 180 8.67 4.15 -6.10
CA PHE A 180 7.58 4.61 -6.95
C PHE A 180 7.37 6.13 -6.98
N GLY A 181 8.24 6.90 -6.34
CA GLY A 181 8.15 8.37 -6.32
C GLY A 181 9.28 9.03 -5.55
N LYS A 182 9.22 10.36 -5.47
CA LYS A 182 10.20 11.17 -4.75
C LYS A 182 9.56 12.42 -4.14
N VAL A 183 9.99 12.77 -2.93
CA VAL A 183 9.65 14.05 -2.28
C VAL A 183 10.22 15.21 -3.10
N ILE A 184 9.36 16.14 -3.46
CA ILE A 184 9.68 17.36 -4.22
C ILE A 184 9.55 18.64 -3.40
N GLU A 185 8.73 18.60 -2.31
CA GLU A 185 8.59 19.71 -1.35
C GLU A 185 8.46 19.16 0.07
N GLY A 186 8.96 19.86 1.08
CA GLY A 186 8.81 19.51 2.49
C GLY A 186 9.77 18.42 2.98
N TYR A 187 10.91 18.23 2.32
CA TYR A 187 11.89 17.24 2.74
C TYR A 187 12.42 17.49 4.16
N ASP A 188 12.55 18.74 4.60
CA ASP A 188 12.93 19.10 5.95
C ASP A 188 11.97 18.58 7.02
N ILE A 189 10.69 18.38 6.65
CA ILE A 189 9.69 17.74 7.51
C ILE A 189 10.02 16.26 7.69
N ILE A 190 10.38 15.56 6.60
CA ILE A 190 10.80 14.16 6.65
C ILE A 190 12.05 14.00 7.54
N GLU A 191 13.00 14.90 7.42
CA GLU A 191 14.20 14.90 8.29
C GLU A 191 13.84 15.13 9.78
N LYS A 192 12.92 16.05 10.08
CA LYS A 192 12.45 16.28 11.45
C LYS A 192 11.79 15.01 12.02
N ILE A 193 10.95 14.33 11.24
CA ILE A 193 10.28 13.11 11.66
C ILE A 193 11.29 11.97 11.90
N SER A 194 12.34 11.85 11.08
CA SER A 194 13.36 10.81 11.28
C SER A 194 14.16 10.97 12.59
N ASN A 195 14.13 12.16 13.17
CA ASN A 195 14.87 12.50 14.39
C ASN A 195 13.99 12.56 15.64
N VAL A 196 12.72 12.14 15.59
CA VAL A 196 11.86 12.11 16.78
C VAL A 196 12.37 11.07 17.80
N GLU A 197 11.99 11.26 19.05
CA GLU A 197 12.32 10.32 20.11
C GLU A 197 11.58 8.99 19.87
N VAL A 198 12.33 7.89 19.93
CA VAL A 198 11.80 6.52 19.75
C VAL A 198 11.87 5.74 21.07
N THR A 199 11.20 4.60 21.13
CA THR A 199 11.21 3.67 22.28
C THR A 199 12.63 3.26 22.65
N TYR A 200 13.36 2.75 21.68
CA TYR A 200 14.79 2.52 21.68
C TYR A 200 15.27 2.35 20.24
N ARG A 201 16.55 2.52 19.97
CA ARG A 201 17.08 2.30 18.62
C ARG A 201 17.58 0.88 18.48
N SER A 202 17.19 0.22 17.39
CA SER A 202 17.65 -1.15 17.10
C SER A 202 19.17 -1.25 17.01
N SER A 203 19.84 -0.18 16.57
CA SER A 203 21.32 -0.09 16.50
C SER A 203 22.03 0.01 17.85
N GLU A 204 21.30 0.28 18.95
CA GLU A 204 21.85 0.42 20.31
C GLU A 204 21.86 -0.92 21.07
N LEU A 205 21.11 -1.94 20.58
CA LEU A 205 21.13 -3.27 21.18
C LEU A 205 22.36 -4.06 20.72
N ALA A 206 23.08 -4.63 21.66
CA ALA A 206 24.14 -5.58 21.36
C ALA A 206 23.55 -6.92 20.86
N GLU A 207 24.34 -7.68 20.11
CA GLU A 207 23.94 -9.01 19.66
C GLU A 207 23.62 -9.92 20.85
N GLY A 208 22.39 -10.45 20.90
CA GLY A 208 21.90 -11.30 22.00
C GLY A 208 21.34 -10.53 23.20
N GLU A 209 21.29 -9.21 23.17
CA GLU A 209 20.62 -8.41 24.19
C GLU A 209 19.09 -8.42 23.98
N GLU A 210 18.33 -8.60 25.08
CA GLU A 210 16.88 -8.57 25.02
C GLU A 210 16.35 -7.15 24.81
N ALA A 211 15.32 -7.00 23.98
CA ALA A 211 14.61 -5.72 23.82
C ALA A 211 14.05 -5.22 25.16
N PRO A 212 14.07 -3.91 25.41
CA PRO A 212 13.42 -3.32 26.57
C PRO A 212 11.95 -3.71 26.66
N LYS A 213 11.42 -3.78 27.89
CA LYS A 213 10.02 -4.15 28.15
C LYS A 213 9.27 -2.95 28.72
N ASP A 214 7.96 -2.89 28.43
CA ASP A 214 7.05 -1.92 29.05
C ASP A 214 6.76 -2.29 30.52
N GLU A 215 5.95 -1.45 31.21
CA GLU A 215 5.56 -1.68 32.61
C GLU A 215 4.74 -2.97 32.79
N GLN A 216 4.14 -3.49 31.73
CA GLN A 216 3.35 -4.73 31.70
C GLN A 216 4.20 -5.96 31.38
N GLY A 217 5.49 -5.76 31.04
CA GLY A 217 6.44 -6.82 30.69
C GLY A 217 6.45 -7.23 29.22
N ASN A 218 5.72 -6.51 28.33
CA ASN A 218 5.76 -6.75 26.89
C ASN A 218 7.01 -6.14 26.30
N GLN A 219 7.62 -6.81 25.30
CA GLN A 219 8.75 -6.26 24.57
C GLN A 219 8.33 -5.01 23.78
N LEU A 220 9.12 -3.95 23.91
CA LEU A 220 8.93 -2.74 23.10
C LEU A 220 9.41 -2.99 21.66
N SER A 221 8.74 -2.36 20.70
CA SER A 221 9.21 -2.34 19.31
C SER A 221 10.33 -1.32 19.15
N SER A 222 11.40 -1.71 18.46
CA SER A 222 12.50 -0.79 18.14
C SER A 222 12.07 0.30 17.15
N ASP A 223 12.77 1.43 17.23
CA ASP A 223 12.62 2.54 16.28
C ASP A 223 11.18 3.07 16.16
N MET A 224 10.31 2.75 17.12
CA MET A 224 8.93 3.24 17.18
C MET A 224 8.91 4.63 17.84
N PRO A 225 8.39 5.68 17.19
CA PRO A 225 8.25 6.99 17.79
C PRO A 225 7.39 6.94 19.07
N LYS A 226 7.87 7.52 20.17
CA LYS A 226 7.08 7.65 21.42
C LYS A 226 5.81 8.47 21.20
N ASN A 227 5.90 9.52 20.36
CA ASN A 227 4.77 10.29 19.86
C ASN A 227 4.75 10.13 18.34
N LYS A 228 3.93 9.22 17.84
CA LYS A 228 3.85 8.91 16.42
C LYS A 228 3.34 10.11 15.62
N PRO A 229 4.10 10.64 14.63
CA PRO A 229 3.59 11.67 13.74
C PRO A 229 2.39 11.15 12.94
N VAL A 230 1.32 11.95 12.83
CA VAL A 230 0.05 11.56 12.22
C VAL A 230 -0.08 12.17 10.83
N ILE A 231 -0.44 11.37 9.85
CA ILE A 231 -0.84 11.79 8.51
C ILE A 231 -2.29 12.28 8.62
N LYS A 232 -2.50 13.60 8.73
CA LYS A 232 -3.82 14.18 8.85
C LYS A 232 -4.66 13.98 7.59
N SER A 233 -4.01 14.11 6.43
CA SER A 233 -4.62 13.82 5.13
C SER A 233 -3.57 13.48 4.08
N LEU A 234 -3.97 12.64 3.12
CA LEU A 234 -3.18 12.34 1.92
C LEU A 234 -4.11 12.38 0.71
N THR A 235 -3.80 13.26 -0.24
CA THR A 235 -4.55 13.42 -1.50
C THR A 235 -3.60 13.31 -2.68
N VAL A 236 -4.11 12.89 -3.84
CA VAL A 236 -3.30 12.80 -5.06
C VAL A 236 -3.96 13.58 -6.19
N GLU A 237 -3.21 14.50 -6.78
CA GLU A 237 -3.59 15.19 -8.01
C GLU A 237 -3.09 14.39 -9.21
N THR A 238 -4.02 13.82 -9.99
CA THR A 238 -3.72 12.97 -11.15
C THR A 238 -3.73 13.73 -12.48
N PHE A 239 -4.03 15.03 -12.47
CA PHE A 239 -4.17 15.89 -13.67
C PHE A 239 -5.15 15.34 -14.69
N GLY A 240 -6.17 14.59 -14.22
CA GLY A 240 -7.21 13.98 -15.05
C GLY A 240 -6.81 12.68 -15.73
N VAL A 241 -5.65 12.11 -15.39
CA VAL A 241 -5.24 10.77 -15.83
C VAL A 241 -5.87 9.72 -14.90
N ASP A 242 -6.49 8.71 -15.49
CA ASP A 242 -6.96 7.52 -14.78
C ASP A 242 -5.84 6.45 -14.79
N TYR A 243 -5.37 6.09 -13.60
CA TYR A 243 -4.33 5.07 -13.43
C TYR A 243 -4.89 3.65 -13.28
N GLY A 244 -6.23 3.49 -13.39
CA GLY A 244 -6.93 2.21 -13.34
C GLY A 244 -7.01 1.61 -11.93
N GLU A 245 -7.44 0.34 -11.90
CA GLU A 245 -7.47 -0.48 -10.69
C GLU A 245 -6.17 -1.28 -10.58
N PRO A 246 -5.51 -1.35 -9.40
CA PRO A 246 -4.32 -2.15 -9.23
C PRO A 246 -4.65 -3.65 -9.33
N GLU A 247 -3.69 -4.42 -9.86
CA GLU A 247 -3.70 -5.87 -9.79
C GLU A 247 -3.30 -6.30 -8.37
N THR A 248 -4.19 -7.04 -7.71
CA THR A 248 -3.97 -7.56 -6.37
C THR A 248 -3.64 -9.05 -6.38
N VAL A 249 -2.90 -9.49 -5.39
CA VAL A 249 -2.66 -10.90 -5.07
C VAL A 249 -3.20 -11.20 -3.67
N ASP A 250 -3.53 -12.45 -3.40
CA ASP A 250 -3.94 -12.84 -2.05
C ASP A 250 -2.79 -12.61 -1.07
N ALA A 251 -3.10 -12.03 0.08
CA ALA A 251 -2.11 -11.89 1.15
C ALA A 251 -1.62 -13.27 1.60
N PHE A 252 -0.32 -13.41 1.84
CA PHE A 252 0.24 -14.65 2.35
C PHE A 252 -0.11 -14.81 3.83
N ASP A 253 -0.88 -15.85 4.15
CA ASP A 253 -1.26 -16.18 5.52
C ASP A 253 -0.11 -16.91 6.24
N TYR A 254 0.77 -16.09 6.83
CA TYR A 254 1.92 -16.57 7.57
C TYR A 254 1.54 -17.39 8.79
N GLN A 255 0.44 -17.08 9.48
CA GLN A 255 -0.01 -17.81 10.67
C GLN A 255 -0.51 -19.22 10.30
N SER A 256 -1.31 -19.33 9.25
CA SER A 256 -1.71 -20.63 8.71
C SER A 256 -0.53 -21.45 8.24
N TYR A 257 0.44 -20.82 7.58
CA TYR A 257 1.68 -21.50 7.15
C TYR A 257 2.45 -22.07 8.34
N LEU A 258 2.68 -21.27 9.41
CA LEU A 258 3.35 -21.73 10.62
C LEU A 258 2.57 -22.87 11.30
N SER A 259 1.25 -22.73 11.39
CA SER A 259 0.39 -23.75 11.98
C SER A 259 0.51 -25.11 11.27
N GLN A 260 0.62 -25.10 9.94
CA GLN A 260 0.86 -26.31 9.14
C GLN A 260 2.26 -26.87 9.35
N MET A 261 3.29 -26.01 9.35
CA MET A 261 4.69 -26.43 9.51
C MET A 261 4.96 -27.08 10.86
N TYR A 262 4.39 -26.55 11.92
CA TYR A 262 4.61 -27.03 13.30
C TYR A 262 3.55 -28.03 13.78
N GLY A 263 2.63 -28.44 12.89
CA GLY A 263 1.57 -29.40 13.25
C GLY A 263 0.61 -28.85 14.31
N LEU A 264 0.55 -27.51 14.46
CA LEU A 264 -0.32 -26.81 15.41
C LEU A 264 -1.75 -26.70 14.88
N SER A 265 -2.13 -27.54 13.92
CA SER A 265 -3.49 -27.63 13.39
C SER A 265 -4.41 -28.16 14.49
N GLY A 266 -4.64 -27.31 15.50
CA GLY A 266 -5.58 -27.54 16.57
C GLY A 266 -6.99 -27.50 15.99
N ASN A 267 -7.71 -28.62 16.13
CA ASN A 267 -9.16 -28.69 16.05
C ASN A 267 -9.78 -27.54 16.84
N ASN A 268 -10.11 -26.45 16.19
CA ASN A 268 -11.16 -25.54 16.62
C ASN A 268 -12.24 -25.52 15.54
N ALA A 269 -12.79 -26.72 15.27
CA ALA A 269 -14.18 -26.80 14.88
C ALA A 269 -14.97 -26.36 16.11
N SER A 270 -15.60 -25.21 16.02
CA SER A 270 -16.65 -24.79 16.94
C SER A 270 -17.70 -25.88 17.02
N SER A 271 -17.64 -26.68 18.10
CA SER A 271 -18.79 -27.45 18.51
C SER A 271 -19.80 -26.44 19.05
N GLU A 272 -20.79 -26.10 18.25
CA GLU A 272 -22.07 -25.61 18.72
C GLU A 272 -22.62 -26.66 19.69
N VAL A 273 -22.54 -26.38 20.98
CA VAL A 273 -23.33 -27.03 22.01
C VAL A 273 -24.70 -26.40 21.93
N THR A 274 -25.60 -27.04 21.21
CA THR A 274 -27.04 -26.83 21.39
C THR A 274 -27.44 -27.42 22.74
N PRO A 275 -28.10 -26.67 23.63
CA PRO A 275 -28.75 -27.25 24.79
C PRO A 275 -30.10 -27.83 24.34
N GLU A 276 -30.20 -29.11 24.17
CA GLU A 276 -31.52 -29.77 24.10
C GLU A 276 -31.91 -30.28 25.47
N GLY A 277 -33.10 -29.92 25.79
CA GLY A 277 -33.86 -29.91 26.97
C GLY A 277 -34.17 -31.28 27.57
N ASP A 278 -34.54 -31.14 28.83
CA ASP A 278 -35.27 -32.08 29.64
C ASP A 278 -36.36 -32.84 28.89
N ILE A 279 -36.38 -34.16 29.04
CA ILE A 279 -37.64 -34.88 29.16
C ILE A 279 -37.47 -35.96 30.23
N ASP A 280 -38.23 -35.76 31.29
CA ASP A 280 -38.75 -36.64 32.31
C ASP A 280 -39.29 -37.98 31.78
N GLY A 281 -39.18 -39.01 32.57
CA GLY A 281 -39.97 -40.20 32.30
C GLY A 281 -39.53 -41.49 32.97
N THR A 282 -39.71 -41.57 34.27
CA THR A 282 -40.25 -42.78 35.02
C THR A 282 -40.22 -44.15 34.30
N ASN A 283 -39.66 -45.15 34.82
CA ASN A 283 -40.33 -46.18 35.61
C ASN A 283 -39.78 -47.61 35.48
N ASN A 284 -39.58 -48.23 36.63
CA ASN A 284 -39.81 -49.63 36.97
C ASN A 284 -39.18 -50.80 36.20
N GLY A 285 -38.52 -51.59 37.00
CA GLY A 285 -38.95 -52.97 37.13
C GLY A 285 -37.86 -54.01 37.01
N GLU A 286 -37.42 -54.46 38.14
CA GLU A 286 -37.36 -55.87 38.59
C GLU A 286 -36.69 -56.96 37.72
N ASN A 287 -35.82 -57.65 38.43
CA ASN A 287 -35.55 -59.10 38.38
C ASN A 287 -34.60 -59.61 37.26
N GLU A 288 -33.58 -60.18 37.56
CA GLU A 288 -32.99 -61.34 38.23
C GLU A 288 -31.45 -61.28 38.19
#